data_5b6e791485eb7e72d7f11a0136197801
#
_entry.id   5b6e791485eb7e72d7f11a0136197801
#
_cell.length_a   1.000
_cell.length_b   1.000
_cell.length_c   1.000
_cell.angle_alpha   90.00
_cell.angle_beta   90.00
_cell.angle_gamma   90.00
#
_symmetry.space_group_name_H-M   'P 1'
#
loop_
_entity.id
_entity.type
_entity.pdbx_description
1 polymer ?
#
loop_
_entity_poly.entity_id
_entity_poly.type
_entity_poly.pdbx_seq_one_letter_code
_entity_poly.pdbx_strand_id
1 'polypeptide(L)'
;MLQRFCLLCLLLFIVSNTIKAQDINPDLLKRHWSAVWITCPNVPQKDYGVFHFRKKISLEAVPEKFVIHISADNRYRLYVNEKSVCIGPARGDLMNWYFETIDIAPFLKEGENIIASTVWNMGTHAPVAQISNQTGFVVQGDTEKEYSVNTDGSWKVIKDESYSLCSTDNGPRLHAYMVIGPGDRIDASKYPWGWETLAYDDNNWANASGVTTPSPYYVGTDNLWNLTPRNIPLMEESLQRLQKVRRAESITVSDEFLQGKKPLSIPANTKTSILIDQGFNTTAYPQILVSKGKGASVQLNYTEALLDNNMQKGNRNDVEGRSVIGNYDIFLPDGGANRLFNTLWLRTYRYIQIDIVTSNEPLVINDLYGYYTGYPFEQKAKFTSNDKSLNDIWNVGWRTARLCAGETYYDCPYYEQLQYPGDTRIQALISLSVAGDDRLMRKAILDFYNSRVPEG
;
A
#
# COMPACT_ATOMS: atom_id res chain seq x y z
N MET A 1 -55.10 -7.79 22.29
CA MET A 1 -54.31 -7.93 21.04
C MET A 1 -52.89 -7.47 21.32
N LEU A 2 -51.99 -8.41 21.61
CA LEU A 2 -50.60 -8.13 21.90
C LEU A 2 -49.81 -8.16 20.58
N GLN A 3 -49.30 -7.02 20.16
CA GLN A 3 -48.30 -6.96 19.09
C GLN A 3 -46.93 -7.24 19.69
N ARG A 4 -46.33 -8.35 19.28
CA ARG A 4 -44.94 -8.69 19.61
C ARG A 4 -44.01 -7.92 18.68
N PHE A 5 -43.21 -7.03 19.24
CA PHE A 5 -42.03 -6.45 18.58
C PHE A 5 -40.89 -7.46 18.62
N CYS A 6 -40.51 -7.99 17.46
CA CYS A 6 -39.25 -8.73 17.31
C CYS A 6 -38.12 -7.75 17.11
N LEU A 7 -37.30 -7.60 18.14
CA LEU A 7 -36.01 -6.90 18.07
C LEU A 7 -34.98 -7.85 17.44
N LEU A 8 -34.62 -7.63 16.20
CA LEU A 8 -33.55 -8.36 15.53
C LEU A 8 -32.22 -7.68 15.90
N CYS A 9 -31.54 -8.22 16.92
CA CYS A 9 -30.17 -7.83 17.21
C CYS A 9 -29.24 -8.39 16.13
N LEU A 10 -28.79 -7.55 15.22
CA LEU A 10 -27.69 -7.86 14.31
C LEU A 10 -26.39 -7.79 15.15
N LEU A 11 -25.89 -8.93 15.60
CA LEU A 11 -24.56 -9.08 16.13
C LEU A 11 -23.55 -8.99 14.98
N LEU A 12 -22.98 -7.81 14.78
CA LEU A 12 -21.77 -7.64 14.00
C LEU A 12 -20.62 -8.30 14.77
N PHE A 13 -20.29 -9.53 14.40
CA PHE A 13 -19.02 -10.12 14.79
C PHE A 13 -17.90 -9.38 14.04
N ILE A 14 -17.27 -8.42 14.71
CA ILE A 14 -15.94 -7.93 14.31
C ILE A 14 -14.98 -9.04 14.67
N VAL A 15 -14.69 -9.91 13.71
CA VAL A 15 -13.58 -10.86 13.84
C VAL A 15 -12.31 -10.02 13.72
N SER A 16 -11.78 -9.58 14.85
CA SER A 16 -10.40 -9.11 14.93
C SER A 16 -9.50 -10.33 14.71
N ASN A 17 -9.12 -10.59 13.47
CA ASN A 17 -8.08 -11.54 13.15
C ASN A 17 -6.76 -11.00 13.73
N THR A 18 -6.48 -11.31 14.99
CA THR A 18 -5.11 -11.24 15.49
C THR A 18 -4.31 -12.31 14.75
N ILE A 19 -3.64 -11.92 13.68
CA ILE A 19 -2.68 -12.80 13.00
C ILE A 19 -1.57 -13.09 14.02
N LYS A 20 -1.65 -14.26 14.66
CA LYS A 20 -0.52 -14.82 15.43
C LYS A 20 0.59 -15.06 14.39
N ALA A 21 1.85 -14.83 14.79
CA ALA A 21 2.98 -15.29 14.00
C ALA A 21 2.74 -16.77 13.69
N GLN A 22 2.61 -17.11 12.40
CA GLN A 22 2.35 -18.49 12.02
C GLN A 22 3.64 -19.28 12.17
N ASP A 23 3.55 -20.51 12.65
CA ASP A 23 4.68 -21.42 12.68
C ASP A 23 5.09 -21.73 11.24
N ILE A 24 6.30 -21.36 10.89
CA ILE A 24 6.91 -21.66 9.59
C ILE A 24 7.46 -23.08 9.64
N ASN A 25 7.25 -23.87 8.59
CA ASN A 25 7.90 -25.15 8.45
C ASN A 25 9.44 -24.99 8.61
N PRO A 26 10.05 -25.56 9.66
CA PRO A 26 11.48 -25.34 9.95
C PRO A 26 12.43 -25.77 8.84
N ASP A 27 11.99 -26.66 7.96
CA ASP A 27 12.79 -27.11 6.82
C ASP A 27 12.98 -25.99 5.78
N LEU A 28 12.00 -25.10 5.64
CA LEU A 28 12.10 -23.93 4.74
C LEU A 28 13.14 -22.89 5.21
N LEU A 29 13.60 -23.01 6.44
CA LEU A 29 14.68 -22.16 6.99
C LEU A 29 16.06 -22.80 6.90
N LYS A 30 16.16 -24.06 6.40
CA LYS A 30 17.38 -24.86 6.40
C LYS A 30 17.80 -25.38 5.02
N ARG A 31 16.95 -25.20 4.03
CA ARG A 31 17.20 -25.69 2.66
C ARG A 31 16.70 -24.69 1.62
N HIS A 32 17.17 -24.85 0.39
CA HIS A 32 16.58 -24.16 -0.76
C HIS A 32 15.08 -24.48 -0.87
N TRP A 33 14.30 -23.50 -1.26
CA TRP A 33 12.88 -23.69 -1.53
C TRP A 33 12.68 -24.46 -2.83
N SER A 34 11.54 -25.14 -2.98
CA SER A 34 11.17 -25.82 -4.23
C SER A 34 10.55 -24.85 -5.25
N ALA A 35 10.08 -23.70 -4.82
CA ALA A 35 9.68 -22.61 -5.71
C ALA A 35 10.90 -22.00 -6.42
N VAL A 36 10.65 -21.16 -7.41
CA VAL A 36 11.67 -20.38 -8.14
C VAL A 36 11.32 -18.91 -8.05
N TRP A 37 12.30 -18.03 -7.84
CA TRP A 37 12.12 -16.62 -8.11
C TRP A 37 11.80 -16.43 -9.58
N ILE A 38 10.67 -15.81 -9.90
CA ILE A 38 10.20 -15.61 -11.27
C ILE A 38 10.11 -14.12 -11.60
N THR A 39 10.18 -13.82 -12.90
CA THR A 39 10.07 -12.47 -13.42
C THR A 39 9.33 -12.46 -14.77
N CYS A 40 9.02 -11.28 -15.29
CA CYS A 40 8.49 -11.12 -16.63
C CYS A 40 9.61 -11.30 -17.67
N PRO A 41 9.46 -12.19 -18.66
CA PRO A 41 10.48 -12.39 -19.70
C PRO A 41 10.56 -11.18 -20.64
N ASN A 42 11.72 -11.03 -21.28
CA ASN A 42 11.97 -10.06 -22.35
C ASN A 42 11.77 -8.60 -21.97
N VAL A 43 11.88 -8.25 -20.68
CA VAL A 43 11.85 -6.87 -20.19
C VAL A 43 13.08 -6.59 -19.33
N PRO A 44 13.58 -5.33 -19.30
CA PRO A 44 14.66 -4.93 -18.40
C PRO A 44 14.25 -5.15 -16.94
N GLN A 45 15.05 -5.88 -16.18
CA GLN A 45 14.70 -6.31 -14.82
C GLN A 45 15.01 -5.25 -13.75
N LYS A 46 15.83 -4.25 -14.06
CA LYS A 46 16.25 -3.18 -13.14
C LYS A 46 15.58 -1.84 -13.43
N ASP A 47 14.73 -1.80 -14.43
CA ASP A 47 13.99 -0.59 -14.82
C ASP A 47 12.67 -0.52 -14.09
N TYR A 48 12.06 0.66 -14.11
CA TYR A 48 10.70 0.84 -13.65
C TYR A 48 9.72 -0.09 -14.38
N GLY A 49 8.89 -0.76 -13.63
CA GLY A 49 7.82 -1.60 -14.17
C GLY A 49 6.81 -2.01 -13.12
N VAL A 50 5.58 -2.19 -13.58
CA VAL A 50 4.48 -2.83 -12.84
C VAL A 50 4.10 -4.09 -13.58
N PHE A 51 3.95 -5.18 -12.85
CA PHE A 51 3.74 -6.50 -13.41
C PHE A 51 2.57 -7.18 -12.69
N HIS A 52 1.73 -7.88 -13.45
CA HIS A 52 0.69 -8.72 -12.89
C HIS A 52 1.05 -10.17 -13.10
N PHE A 53 1.08 -10.93 -12.01
CA PHE A 53 1.31 -12.37 -11.98
C PHE A 53 0.01 -13.08 -11.62
N ARG A 54 -0.25 -14.24 -12.25
CA ARG A 54 -1.47 -15.01 -12.06
C ARG A 54 -1.18 -16.52 -12.04
N LYS A 55 -1.88 -17.25 -11.16
CA LYS A 55 -1.88 -18.71 -11.09
C LYS A 55 -3.27 -19.22 -10.78
N LYS A 56 -3.84 -20.05 -11.64
CA LYS A 56 -5.06 -20.80 -11.36
C LYS A 56 -4.72 -22.10 -10.65
N ILE A 57 -5.45 -22.42 -9.60
CA ILE A 57 -5.36 -23.68 -8.87
C ILE A 57 -6.77 -24.26 -8.69
N SER A 58 -6.87 -25.59 -8.59
CA SER A 58 -8.14 -26.27 -8.29
C SER A 58 -8.01 -27.03 -6.97
N LEU A 59 -9.02 -26.90 -6.11
CA LEU A 59 -9.09 -27.55 -4.82
C LEU A 59 -10.33 -28.45 -4.75
N GLU A 60 -10.16 -29.70 -4.29
CA GLU A 60 -11.30 -30.60 -4.08
C GLU A 60 -12.20 -30.15 -2.95
N ALA A 61 -11.62 -29.53 -1.92
CA ALA A 61 -12.33 -28.94 -0.77
C ALA A 61 -11.51 -27.78 -0.21
N VAL A 62 -12.15 -26.87 0.49
CA VAL A 62 -11.47 -25.78 1.20
C VAL A 62 -10.68 -26.36 2.38
N PRO A 63 -9.35 -26.22 2.42
CA PRO A 63 -8.56 -26.70 3.54
C PRO A 63 -8.75 -25.82 4.79
N GLU A 64 -8.57 -26.40 5.97
CA GLU A 64 -8.58 -25.64 7.24
C GLU A 64 -7.45 -24.60 7.28
N LYS A 65 -6.30 -24.92 6.70
CA LYS A 65 -5.14 -24.05 6.54
C LYS A 65 -4.56 -24.22 5.15
N PHE A 66 -4.09 -23.12 4.57
CA PHE A 66 -3.32 -23.10 3.32
C PHE A 66 -2.25 -22.00 3.46
N VAL A 67 -1.10 -22.41 3.98
CA VAL A 67 -0.04 -21.47 4.34
C VAL A 67 0.93 -21.29 3.18
N ILE A 68 1.19 -20.05 2.83
CA ILE A 68 2.17 -19.67 1.82
C ILE A 68 3.22 -18.70 2.37
N HIS A 69 4.39 -18.73 1.79
CA HIS A 69 5.47 -17.77 2.02
C HIS A 69 5.66 -16.97 0.75
N ILE A 70 5.62 -15.65 0.86
CA ILE A 70 5.59 -14.76 -0.30
C ILE A 70 6.57 -13.60 -0.15
N SER A 71 7.26 -13.27 -1.23
CA SER A 71 8.10 -12.09 -1.32
C SER A 71 8.18 -11.56 -2.74
N ALA A 72 8.65 -10.34 -2.91
CA ALA A 72 8.96 -9.75 -4.21
C ALA A 72 10.06 -8.69 -4.10
N ASP A 73 10.65 -8.37 -5.22
CA ASP A 73 11.51 -7.20 -5.38
C ASP A 73 10.92 -6.30 -6.51
N ASN A 74 10.57 -5.04 -6.22
CA ASN A 74 10.76 -4.41 -4.92
C ASN A 74 9.58 -4.66 -3.96
N ARG A 75 8.33 -4.59 -4.44
CA ARG A 75 7.11 -4.68 -3.63
C ARG A 75 6.04 -5.49 -4.34
N TYR A 76 5.06 -5.98 -3.57
CA TYR A 76 3.90 -6.65 -4.12
C TYR A 76 2.61 -6.33 -3.35
N ARG A 77 1.47 -6.52 -4.03
CA ARG A 77 0.14 -6.68 -3.41
C ARG A 77 -0.43 -8.02 -3.86
N LEU A 78 -0.76 -8.88 -2.90
CA LEU A 78 -1.36 -10.20 -3.14
C LEU A 78 -2.88 -10.11 -3.18
N TYR A 79 -3.47 -10.81 -4.15
CA TYR A 79 -4.91 -11.04 -4.26
C TYR A 79 -5.20 -12.53 -4.32
N VAL A 80 -6.28 -12.95 -3.67
CA VAL A 80 -6.85 -14.29 -3.78
C VAL A 80 -8.34 -14.14 -4.06
N ASN A 81 -8.79 -14.66 -5.21
CA ASN A 81 -10.19 -14.53 -5.65
C ASN A 81 -10.68 -13.08 -5.53
N GLU A 82 -9.97 -12.12 -6.15
CA GLU A 82 -10.26 -10.67 -6.20
C GLU A 82 -10.05 -9.92 -4.88
N LYS A 83 -9.89 -10.62 -3.75
CA LYS A 83 -9.70 -9.99 -2.46
C LYS A 83 -8.23 -9.65 -2.22
N SER A 84 -7.94 -8.40 -1.88
CA SER A 84 -6.61 -7.99 -1.42
C SER A 84 -6.31 -8.67 -0.08
N VAL A 85 -5.16 -9.34 0.01
CA VAL A 85 -4.75 -10.14 1.18
C VAL A 85 -3.69 -9.43 1.99
N CYS A 86 -2.61 -8.98 1.33
CA CYS A 86 -1.51 -8.27 1.99
C CYS A 86 -0.67 -7.48 0.99
N ILE A 87 0.16 -6.59 1.54
CA ILE A 87 1.23 -5.86 0.86
C ILE A 87 2.55 -6.24 1.53
N GLY A 88 3.57 -6.42 0.73
CA GLY A 88 4.93 -6.73 1.16
C GLY A 88 5.98 -6.49 0.07
N PRO A 89 7.19 -7.01 0.30
CA PRO A 89 7.70 -7.53 1.55
C PRO A 89 7.98 -6.41 2.56
N ALA A 90 8.14 -6.75 3.84
CA ALA A 90 8.67 -5.80 4.82
C ALA A 90 10.04 -5.31 4.37
N ARG A 91 10.36 -4.03 4.66
CA ARG A 91 11.67 -3.47 4.29
C ARG A 91 12.81 -4.23 4.96
N GLY A 92 13.80 -4.58 4.18
CA GLY A 92 15.05 -5.20 4.58
C GLY A 92 16.19 -4.76 3.66
N ASP A 93 17.22 -5.57 3.61
CA ASP A 93 18.34 -5.45 2.67
C ASP A 93 18.54 -6.79 1.93
N LEU A 94 19.50 -6.85 0.99
CA LEU A 94 19.71 -8.08 0.20
C LEU A 94 20.19 -9.26 1.04
N MET A 95 20.83 -9.02 2.18
CA MET A 95 21.29 -10.06 3.11
C MET A 95 20.19 -10.47 4.09
N ASN A 96 19.16 -9.67 4.25
CA ASN A 96 17.99 -9.90 5.11
C ASN A 96 16.71 -9.49 4.36
N TRP A 97 16.40 -10.26 3.31
CA TRP A 97 15.25 -10.01 2.47
C TRP A 97 14.01 -10.68 3.06
N TYR A 98 13.04 -9.89 3.52
CA TYR A 98 11.89 -10.43 4.22
C TYR A 98 10.91 -11.14 3.29
N PHE A 99 10.29 -12.19 3.81
CA PHE A 99 9.10 -12.82 3.25
C PHE A 99 7.97 -12.85 4.28
N GLU A 100 6.74 -12.74 3.83
CA GLU A 100 5.54 -12.90 4.64
C GLU A 100 5.09 -14.36 4.65
N THR A 101 4.57 -14.81 5.80
CA THR A 101 3.91 -16.10 5.97
C THR A 101 2.43 -15.84 6.18
N ILE A 102 1.58 -16.32 5.26
CA ILE A 102 0.15 -15.98 5.19
C ILE A 102 -0.68 -17.26 5.07
N ASP A 103 -1.70 -17.40 5.91
CA ASP A 103 -2.75 -18.39 5.69
C ASP A 103 -3.80 -17.82 4.75
N ILE A 104 -3.88 -18.33 3.54
CA ILE A 104 -4.84 -17.89 2.54
C ILE A 104 -6.11 -18.73 2.50
N ALA A 105 -6.26 -19.77 3.33
CA ALA A 105 -7.46 -20.60 3.38
C ALA A 105 -8.78 -19.81 3.50
N PRO A 106 -8.86 -18.70 4.29
CA PRO A 106 -10.07 -17.89 4.38
C PRO A 106 -10.52 -17.23 3.07
N PHE A 107 -9.66 -17.17 2.08
CA PHE A 107 -9.91 -16.57 0.76
C PHE A 107 -10.17 -17.61 -0.32
N LEU A 108 -9.94 -18.90 -0.04
CA LEU A 108 -10.09 -19.99 -0.98
C LEU A 108 -11.52 -20.54 -1.00
N LYS A 109 -11.86 -21.22 -2.09
CA LYS A 109 -13.15 -21.90 -2.27
C LYS A 109 -12.90 -23.28 -2.91
N GLU A 110 -13.88 -24.18 -2.82
CA GLU A 110 -13.90 -25.43 -3.58
C GLU A 110 -13.91 -25.13 -5.09
N GLY A 111 -13.24 -25.95 -5.88
CA GLY A 111 -13.06 -25.78 -7.30
C GLY A 111 -11.93 -24.81 -7.66
N GLU A 112 -12.12 -24.06 -8.73
CA GLU A 112 -11.09 -23.17 -9.26
C GLU A 112 -10.92 -21.90 -8.44
N ASN A 113 -9.68 -21.56 -8.18
CA ASN A 113 -9.24 -20.35 -7.47
C ASN A 113 -8.19 -19.63 -8.31
N ILE A 114 -8.09 -18.31 -8.13
CA ILE A 114 -7.06 -17.47 -8.69
C ILE A 114 -6.19 -16.87 -7.60
N ILE A 115 -4.89 -17.11 -7.68
CA ILE A 115 -3.86 -16.40 -6.91
C ILE A 115 -3.24 -15.38 -7.85
N ALA A 116 -3.28 -14.11 -7.48
CA ALA A 116 -2.83 -13.04 -8.35
C ALA A 116 -2.01 -12.02 -7.56
N SER A 117 -1.04 -11.39 -8.20
CA SER A 117 -0.20 -10.38 -7.53
C SER A 117 0.16 -9.25 -8.48
N THR A 118 0.02 -8.00 -8.02
CA THR A 118 0.73 -6.88 -8.62
C THR A 118 2.11 -6.81 -7.98
N VAL A 119 3.15 -6.81 -8.80
CA VAL A 119 4.54 -6.63 -8.37
C VAL A 119 5.08 -5.38 -9.08
N TRP A 120 5.79 -4.52 -8.34
CA TRP A 120 6.37 -3.32 -8.97
C TRP A 120 7.79 -3.08 -8.51
N ASN A 121 8.56 -2.51 -9.40
CA ASN A 121 9.92 -2.03 -9.16
C ASN A 121 10.03 -0.60 -9.66
N MET A 122 10.56 0.28 -8.83
CA MET A 122 10.73 1.70 -9.20
C MET A 122 12.02 1.97 -9.98
N GLY A 123 12.89 0.97 -10.16
CA GLY A 123 14.15 1.09 -10.85
C GLY A 123 15.01 2.21 -10.25
N THR A 124 15.55 3.08 -11.10
CA THR A 124 16.36 4.24 -10.69
C THR A 124 15.57 5.32 -9.94
N HIS A 125 14.25 5.22 -9.88
CA HIS A 125 13.35 6.14 -9.17
C HIS A 125 12.89 5.59 -7.81
N ALA A 126 13.53 4.51 -7.34
CA ALA A 126 13.17 3.92 -6.05
C ALA A 126 13.33 4.94 -4.91
N PRO A 127 12.42 4.94 -3.92
CA PRO A 127 12.64 5.69 -2.69
C PRO A 127 13.97 5.30 -2.05
N VAL A 128 14.70 6.25 -1.51
CA VAL A 128 16.00 5.95 -0.84
C VAL A 128 15.84 4.93 0.29
N ALA A 129 14.68 4.89 0.91
CA ALA A 129 14.36 3.93 1.97
C ALA A 129 14.12 2.48 1.48
N GLN A 130 14.13 2.23 0.17
CA GLN A 130 13.80 0.92 -0.41
C GLN A 130 14.96 0.38 -1.25
N ILE A 131 15.48 -0.76 -0.84
CA ILE A 131 16.56 -1.46 -1.54
C ILE A 131 15.93 -2.39 -2.58
N SER A 132 16.59 -2.54 -3.73
CA SER A 132 16.20 -3.46 -4.80
C SER A 132 17.45 -4.03 -5.46
N ASN A 133 17.36 -5.26 -5.92
CA ASN A 133 18.37 -5.86 -6.81
C ASN A 133 17.87 -5.86 -8.26
N GLN A 134 16.72 -6.48 -8.48
CA GLN A 134 16.01 -6.55 -9.77
C GLN A 134 14.60 -7.06 -9.56
N THR A 135 13.70 -6.86 -10.50
CA THR A 135 12.33 -7.38 -10.41
C THR A 135 12.29 -8.89 -10.20
N GLY A 136 11.62 -9.33 -9.16
CA GLY A 136 11.43 -10.74 -8.83
C GLY A 136 10.18 -10.97 -8.00
N PHE A 137 9.62 -12.17 -8.10
CA PHE A 137 8.44 -12.58 -7.34
C PHE A 137 8.58 -14.05 -6.94
N VAL A 138 8.20 -14.40 -5.71
CA VAL A 138 8.23 -15.76 -5.22
C VAL A 138 7.06 -16.06 -4.31
N VAL A 139 6.47 -17.24 -4.50
CA VAL A 139 5.50 -17.88 -3.61
C VAL A 139 5.93 -19.31 -3.37
N GLN A 140 6.02 -19.71 -2.11
CA GLN A 140 6.34 -21.07 -1.67
C GLN A 140 5.25 -21.59 -0.74
N GLY A 141 4.68 -22.75 -1.00
CA GLY A 141 3.82 -23.46 -0.06
C GLY A 141 4.59 -23.95 1.16
N ASP A 142 3.98 -23.93 2.34
CA ASP A 142 4.62 -24.36 3.59
C ASP A 142 4.91 -25.86 3.59
N THR A 143 4.00 -26.65 3.02
CA THR A 143 4.11 -28.11 2.85
C THR A 143 3.79 -28.53 1.40
N GLU A 144 3.93 -29.80 1.10
CA GLU A 144 3.58 -30.36 -0.23
C GLU A 144 2.11 -30.12 -0.62
N LYS A 145 1.22 -29.91 0.36
CA LYS A 145 -0.20 -29.65 0.11
C LYS A 145 -0.44 -28.31 -0.61
N GLU A 146 0.43 -27.34 -0.35
CA GLU A 146 0.36 -26.00 -0.91
C GLU A 146 1.24 -25.83 -2.17
N TYR A 147 1.98 -26.84 -2.60
CA TYR A 147 2.95 -26.70 -3.72
C TYR A 147 2.31 -26.34 -5.06
N SER A 148 1.00 -26.48 -5.19
CA SER A 148 0.27 -26.03 -6.38
C SER A 148 0.39 -24.53 -6.67
N VAL A 149 0.74 -23.73 -5.65
CA VAL A 149 0.97 -22.28 -5.78
C VAL A 149 2.43 -21.89 -5.91
N ASN A 150 3.38 -22.84 -5.80
CA ASN A 150 4.79 -22.53 -5.94
C ASN A 150 5.07 -21.80 -7.24
N THR A 151 5.88 -20.77 -7.16
CA THR A 151 6.27 -20.02 -8.35
C THR A 151 7.22 -20.85 -9.21
N ASP A 152 6.86 -20.94 -10.47
CA ASP A 152 7.61 -21.60 -11.55
C ASP A 152 7.17 -21.01 -12.91
N GLY A 153 7.62 -21.63 -14.01
CA GLY A 153 7.25 -21.25 -15.37
C GLY A 153 5.78 -21.46 -15.75
N SER A 154 4.94 -22.00 -14.86
CA SER A 154 3.49 -22.14 -15.11
C SER A 154 2.67 -20.91 -14.67
N TRP A 155 3.27 -19.97 -13.96
CA TRP A 155 2.66 -18.70 -13.68
C TRP A 155 2.58 -17.84 -14.93
N LYS A 156 1.45 -17.18 -15.12
CA LYS A 156 1.26 -16.16 -16.15
C LYS A 156 1.71 -14.80 -15.66
N VAL A 157 2.30 -14.01 -16.57
CA VAL A 157 2.77 -12.66 -16.25
C VAL A 157 2.59 -11.71 -17.43
N ILE A 158 2.26 -10.46 -17.12
CA ILE A 158 2.27 -9.34 -18.06
C ILE A 158 2.91 -8.12 -17.42
N LYS A 159 3.64 -7.33 -18.19
CA LYS A 159 3.98 -5.96 -17.81
C LYS A 159 2.78 -5.06 -18.06
N ASP A 160 2.39 -4.29 -17.07
CA ASP A 160 1.26 -3.36 -17.18
C ASP A 160 1.73 -2.03 -17.80
N GLU A 161 1.38 -1.84 -19.05
CA GLU A 161 1.74 -0.63 -19.81
C GLU A 161 0.81 0.57 -19.50
N SER A 162 -0.14 0.42 -18.61
CA SER A 162 -0.97 1.54 -18.13
C SER A 162 -0.23 2.47 -17.18
N TYR A 163 0.77 1.93 -16.46
CA TYR A 163 1.53 2.67 -15.47
C TYR A 163 2.70 3.44 -16.07
N SER A 164 2.87 4.67 -15.62
CA SER A 164 4.05 5.49 -15.80
C SER A 164 4.26 6.35 -14.56
N LEU A 165 5.43 6.96 -14.43
CA LEU A 165 5.74 7.81 -13.30
C LEU A 165 5.24 9.24 -13.53
N CYS A 166 4.77 9.88 -12.44
CA CYS A 166 4.67 11.33 -12.41
C CYS A 166 6.06 11.97 -12.32
N SER A 167 6.14 13.31 -12.45
CA SER A 167 7.41 14.04 -12.34
C SER A 167 8.06 13.81 -10.97
N THR A 168 9.38 13.72 -10.98
CA THR A 168 10.24 13.57 -9.79
C THR A 168 10.79 14.92 -9.27
N ASP A 169 10.26 16.05 -9.74
CA ASP A 169 10.73 17.41 -9.41
C ASP A 169 10.09 18.00 -8.12
N ASN A 170 9.39 17.19 -7.33
CA ASN A 170 8.67 17.66 -6.15
C ASN A 170 9.60 18.24 -5.07
N GLY A 171 10.78 17.66 -4.88
CA GLY A 171 11.78 18.20 -3.95
C GLY A 171 12.24 19.62 -4.32
N PRO A 172 12.71 19.88 -5.55
CA PRO A 172 13.03 21.22 -6.02
C PRO A 172 11.85 22.20 -5.94
N ARG A 173 10.64 21.78 -6.31
CA ARG A 173 9.43 22.63 -6.23
C ARG A 173 9.08 23.03 -4.80
N LEU A 174 9.35 22.17 -3.82
CA LEU A 174 9.10 22.41 -2.40
C LEU A 174 10.29 23.06 -1.69
N HIS A 175 11.43 23.23 -2.35
CA HIS A 175 12.70 23.60 -1.73
C HIS A 175 13.04 22.68 -0.55
N ALA A 176 12.78 21.38 -0.70
CA ALA A 176 12.94 20.38 0.37
C ALA A 176 13.69 19.16 -0.13
N TYR A 177 14.42 18.51 0.80
CA TYR A 177 14.93 17.17 0.58
C TYR A 177 13.76 16.19 0.57
N MET A 178 13.48 15.60 -0.58
CA MET A 178 12.35 14.70 -0.79
C MET A 178 12.83 13.45 -1.53
N VAL A 179 12.80 12.31 -0.84
CA VAL A 179 13.39 11.04 -1.30
C VAL A 179 12.41 9.88 -1.27
N ILE A 180 11.11 10.16 -1.11
CA ILE A 180 10.05 9.22 -1.45
C ILE A 180 9.97 9.04 -2.96
N GLY A 181 9.43 7.92 -3.40
CA GLY A 181 9.23 7.66 -4.84
C GLY A 181 8.27 8.65 -5.49
N PRO A 182 8.26 8.70 -6.81
CA PRO A 182 7.32 9.51 -7.59
C PRO A 182 5.87 9.05 -7.39
N GLY A 183 4.94 9.87 -7.81
CA GLY A 183 3.54 9.48 -7.93
C GLY A 183 3.27 8.55 -9.10
N ASP A 184 2.11 7.92 -9.10
CA ASP A 184 1.66 7.01 -10.13
C ASP A 184 0.83 7.76 -11.18
N ARG A 185 1.08 7.49 -12.45
CA ARG A 185 0.24 7.93 -13.55
C ARG A 185 -0.32 6.70 -14.25
N ILE A 186 -1.67 6.56 -14.25
CA ILE A 186 -2.35 5.40 -14.82
C ILE A 186 -3.24 5.85 -16.00
N ASP A 187 -3.03 5.22 -17.16
CA ASP A 187 -3.91 5.28 -18.31
C ASP A 187 -4.87 4.10 -18.29
N ALA A 188 -6.09 4.34 -17.83
CA ALA A 188 -7.12 3.31 -17.67
C ALA A 188 -7.47 2.57 -18.97
N SER A 189 -7.20 3.17 -20.14
CA SER A 189 -7.46 2.53 -21.45
C SER A 189 -6.52 1.36 -21.75
N LYS A 190 -5.38 1.27 -21.04
CA LYS A 190 -4.39 0.21 -21.17
C LYS A 190 -4.41 -0.78 -20.02
N TYR A 191 -5.10 -0.44 -18.91
CA TYR A 191 -5.15 -1.26 -17.72
C TYR A 191 -5.91 -2.56 -18.00
N PRO A 192 -5.39 -3.73 -17.61
CA PRO A 192 -6.03 -5.03 -17.88
C PRO A 192 -7.18 -5.30 -16.89
N TRP A 193 -8.25 -4.52 -16.96
CA TRP A 193 -9.37 -4.57 -16.02
C TRP A 193 -9.90 -5.98 -15.80
N GLY A 194 -10.06 -6.35 -14.54
CA GLY A 194 -10.53 -7.67 -14.12
C GLY A 194 -9.43 -8.74 -14.11
N TRP A 195 -8.19 -8.36 -14.28
CA TRP A 195 -7.06 -9.30 -14.30
C TRP A 195 -6.96 -10.16 -13.02
N GLU A 196 -7.45 -9.68 -11.90
CA GLU A 196 -7.50 -10.40 -10.63
C GLU A 196 -8.65 -11.41 -10.52
N THR A 197 -9.54 -11.46 -11.52
CA THR A 197 -10.68 -12.38 -11.54
C THR A 197 -10.33 -13.72 -12.15
N LEU A 198 -11.03 -14.78 -11.75
CA LEU A 198 -10.87 -16.10 -12.33
C LEU A 198 -11.27 -16.17 -13.82
N ALA A 199 -12.27 -15.36 -14.20
CA ALA A 199 -12.83 -15.34 -15.56
C ALA A 199 -11.96 -14.60 -16.59
N TYR A 200 -10.93 -13.86 -16.13
CA TYR A 200 -10.07 -13.12 -17.04
C TYR A 200 -9.31 -14.05 -17.99
N ASP A 201 -9.29 -13.70 -19.28
CA ASP A 201 -8.52 -14.42 -20.31
C ASP A 201 -7.06 -13.98 -20.30
N ASP A 202 -6.19 -14.84 -19.77
CA ASP A 202 -4.75 -14.66 -19.70
C ASP A 202 -3.96 -15.51 -20.73
N ASN A 203 -4.61 -16.01 -21.78
CA ASN A 203 -3.97 -16.84 -22.81
C ASN A 203 -2.83 -16.09 -23.54
N ASN A 204 -2.97 -14.78 -23.70
CA ASN A 204 -1.96 -13.93 -24.35
C ASN A 204 -0.84 -13.47 -23.40
N TRP A 205 -0.91 -13.81 -22.10
CA TRP A 205 0.15 -13.50 -21.17
C TRP A 205 1.31 -14.46 -21.31
N ALA A 206 2.52 -13.95 -21.12
CA ALA A 206 3.70 -14.79 -21.11
C ALA A 206 3.70 -15.76 -19.92
N ASN A 207 4.38 -16.87 -20.06
CA ASN A 207 4.79 -17.67 -18.93
C ASN A 207 5.97 -16.96 -18.24
N ALA A 208 5.97 -16.95 -16.92
CA ALA A 208 7.04 -16.34 -16.15
C ALA A 208 8.38 -17.05 -16.37
N SER A 209 9.46 -16.29 -16.32
CA SER A 209 10.84 -16.82 -16.41
C SER A 209 11.44 -16.99 -15.03
N GLY A 210 12.15 -18.13 -14.81
CA GLY A 210 12.92 -18.33 -13.60
C GLY A 210 14.15 -17.41 -13.54
N VAL A 211 14.44 -16.90 -12.35
CA VAL A 211 15.61 -16.07 -12.06
C VAL A 211 16.65 -16.87 -11.27
N THR A 212 16.27 -17.38 -10.10
CA THR A 212 17.14 -18.16 -9.21
C THR A 212 16.31 -18.96 -8.22
N THR A 213 16.94 -19.91 -7.53
CA THR A 213 16.33 -20.67 -6.45
C THR A 213 16.27 -19.84 -5.18
N PRO A 214 15.10 -19.68 -4.55
CA PRO A 214 14.98 -18.95 -3.28
C PRO A 214 15.75 -19.68 -2.16
N SER A 215 16.47 -18.93 -1.36
CA SER A 215 17.30 -19.50 -0.29
C SER A 215 17.16 -18.69 0.99
N PRO A 216 16.94 -19.35 2.13
CA PRO A 216 17.00 -18.70 3.43
C PRO A 216 18.42 -18.19 3.73
N TYR A 217 18.51 -17.24 4.63
CA TYR A 217 19.75 -16.78 5.20
C TYR A 217 20.58 -17.97 5.71
N TYR A 218 21.86 -18.00 5.43
CA TYR A 218 22.83 -19.09 5.70
C TYR A 218 22.74 -20.37 4.84
N VAL A 219 21.82 -20.49 3.88
CA VAL A 219 21.68 -21.68 3.00
C VAL A 219 22.25 -21.42 1.62
N GLY A 220 23.08 -20.68 1.30
CA GLY A 220 23.70 -20.43 -0.01
C GLY A 220 24.54 -19.18 0.01
N THR A 221 25.58 -19.15 -0.80
CA THR A 221 26.52 -18.05 -0.81
C THR A 221 26.31 -17.07 -1.96
N ASP A 222 25.55 -17.48 -3.00
CA ASP A 222 25.44 -16.75 -4.27
C ASP A 222 24.01 -16.21 -4.51
N ASN A 223 23.26 -16.02 -3.42
CA ASN A 223 21.87 -15.57 -3.52
C ASN A 223 21.76 -14.07 -3.74
N LEU A 224 20.87 -13.72 -4.65
CA LEU A 224 20.50 -12.33 -4.88
C LEU A 224 19.69 -11.75 -3.73
N TRP A 225 18.92 -12.59 -3.04
CA TRP A 225 18.05 -12.26 -1.89
C TRP A 225 18.20 -13.35 -0.82
N ASN A 226 18.72 -13.00 0.34
CA ASN A 226 18.78 -13.93 1.47
C ASN A 226 17.49 -13.86 2.27
N LEU A 227 16.62 -14.86 2.11
CA LEU A 227 15.29 -14.85 2.68
C LEU A 227 15.30 -14.95 4.20
N THR A 228 14.58 -14.03 4.83
CA THR A 228 14.41 -13.94 6.28
C THR A 228 12.91 -13.81 6.61
N PRO A 229 12.38 -14.57 7.59
CA PRO A 229 10.98 -14.43 7.97
C PRO A 229 10.68 -13.02 8.48
N ARG A 230 9.54 -12.46 8.07
CA ARG A 230 9.03 -11.21 8.62
C ARG A 230 8.84 -11.35 10.13
N ASN A 231 9.39 -10.43 10.89
CA ASN A 231 9.41 -10.44 12.36
C ASN A 231 8.53 -9.37 13.00
N ILE A 232 7.76 -8.66 12.18
CA ILE A 232 6.77 -7.65 12.60
C ILE A 232 5.40 -8.01 12.02
N PRO A 233 4.29 -7.54 12.61
CA PRO A 233 2.94 -7.74 12.03
C PRO A 233 2.84 -7.15 10.63
N LEU A 234 1.84 -7.60 9.86
CA LEU A 234 1.41 -6.88 8.66
C LEU A 234 0.95 -5.46 9.04
N MET A 235 1.11 -4.53 8.12
CA MET A 235 0.57 -3.18 8.33
C MET A 235 -0.95 -3.22 8.41
N GLU A 236 -1.53 -2.40 9.26
CA GLU A 236 -2.98 -2.25 9.26
C GLU A 236 -3.44 -1.55 7.99
N GLU A 237 -4.61 -1.92 7.50
CA GLU A 237 -5.34 -1.21 6.47
C GLU A 237 -6.79 -1.01 6.96
N SER A 238 -7.20 0.24 7.13
CA SER A 238 -8.55 0.57 7.59
C SER A 238 -9.16 1.71 6.77
N LEU A 239 -10.44 1.55 6.43
CA LEU A 239 -11.17 2.57 5.65
C LEU A 239 -11.17 3.91 6.39
N GLN A 240 -10.72 4.96 5.71
CA GLN A 240 -10.69 6.31 6.23
C GLN A 240 -11.40 7.26 5.27
N ARG A 241 -12.51 7.85 5.74
CA ARG A 241 -13.26 8.85 4.99
C ARG A 241 -12.63 10.24 5.14
N LEU A 242 -12.65 10.99 4.06
CA LEU A 242 -12.27 12.40 4.05
C LEU A 242 -13.35 13.22 4.77
N GLN A 243 -12.94 14.29 5.44
CA GLN A 243 -13.84 14.95 6.40
C GLN A 243 -14.55 16.18 5.85
N LYS A 244 -13.84 17.06 5.12
CA LYS A 244 -14.40 18.38 4.77
C LYS A 244 -13.91 18.89 3.43
N VAL A 245 -14.81 19.40 2.60
CA VAL A 245 -14.46 20.22 1.45
C VAL A 245 -14.11 21.64 1.94
N ARG A 246 -12.95 22.15 1.53
CA ARG A 246 -12.48 23.51 1.89
C ARG A 246 -12.69 24.49 0.75
N ARG A 247 -12.51 24.06 -0.48
CA ARG A 247 -12.75 24.84 -1.70
C ARG A 247 -13.27 23.91 -2.80
N ALA A 248 -14.15 24.44 -3.66
CA ALA A 248 -14.55 23.78 -4.90
C ALA A 248 -14.81 24.87 -5.95
N GLU A 249 -14.17 24.75 -7.10
CA GLU A 249 -14.29 25.72 -8.19
C GLU A 249 -15.36 25.24 -9.16
N SER A 250 -16.33 26.11 -9.47
CA SER A 250 -17.36 25.90 -10.51
C SER A 250 -18.28 24.68 -10.31
N ILE A 251 -18.19 23.98 -9.17
CA ILE A 251 -19.03 22.84 -8.82
C ILE A 251 -19.41 22.87 -7.33
N THR A 252 -20.48 22.16 -6.99
CA THR A 252 -20.88 21.95 -5.60
C THR A 252 -20.59 20.52 -5.19
N VAL A 253 -19.89 20.33 -4.08
CA VAL A 253 -19.58 19.02 -3.49
C VAL A 253 -20.37 18.87 -2.20
N SER A 254 -21.21 17.85 -2.11
CA SER A 254 -22.01 17.61 -0.89
C SER A 254 -21.25 16.80 0.15
N ASP A 255 -21.61 16.93 1.41
CA ASP A 255 -21.07 16.09 2.49
C ASP A 255 -21.41 14.59 2.27
N GLU A 256 -22.53 14.30 1.60
CA GLU A 256 -22.91 12.94 1.24
C GLU A 256 -21.88 12.26 0.32
N PHE A 257 -21.20 13.04 -0.54
CA PHE A 257 -20.11 12.54 -1.38
C PHE A 257 -18.93 12.06 -0.51
N LEU A 258 -18.48 12.88 0.44
CA LEU A 258 -17.38 12.51 1.34
C LEU A 258 -17.71 11.28 2.21
N GLN A 259 -19.00 11.04 2.47
CA GLN A 259 -19.48 9.86 3.19
C GLN A 259 -19.65 8.62 2.30
N GLY A 260 -19.42 8.73 0.98
CA GLY A 260 -19.61 7.65 0.02
C GLY A 260 -21.09 7.30 -0.25
N LYS A 261 -22.01 8.22 0.07
CA LYS A 261 -23.47 8.00 -0.09
C LYS A 261 -24.01 8.50 -1.42
N LYS A 262 -23.30 9.41 -2.08
CA LYS A 262 -23.73 10.03 -3.32
C LYS A 262 -22.54 10.30 -4.24
N PRO A 263 -22.60 9.93 -5.51
CA PRO A 263 -21.55 10.22 -6.47
C PRO A 263 -21.49 11.74 -6.76
N LEU A 264 -20.34 12.20 -7.22
CA LEU A 264 -20.10 13.55 -7.71
C LEU A 264 -19.98 13.52 -9.24
N SER A 265 -20.82 14.29 -9.92
CA SER A 265 -20.78 14.42 -11.39
C SER A 265 -20.09 15.70 -11.80
N ILE A 266 -19.10 15.60 -12.68
CA ILE A 266 -18.40 16.70 -13.30
C ILE A 266 -18.87 16.81 -14.76
N PRO A 267 -19.44 17.93 -15.19
CA PRO A 267 -19.90 18.10 -16.58
C PRO A 267 -18.79 17.89 -17.61
N ALA A 268 -19.17 17.61 -18.84
CA ALA A 268 -18.23 17.61 -19.98
C ALA A 268 -17.61 18.99 -20.18
N ASN A 269 -16.42 19.05 -20.79
CA ASN A 269 -15.66 20.27 -21.14
C ASN A 269 -15.46 21.22 -19.94
N THR A 270 -15.22 20.63 -18.77
CA THR A 270 -15.09 21.35 -17.49
C THR A 270 -13.66 21.23 -16.96
N LYS A 271 -13.13 22.35 -16.48
CA LYS A 271 -11.93 22.37 -15.64
C LYS A 271 -12.35 22.82 -14.24
N THR A 272 -12.01 22.03 -13.23
CA THR A 272 -12.39 22.30 -11.84
C THR A 272 -11.32 21.79 -10.88
N SER A 273 -11.32 22.37 -9.68
CA SER A 273 -10.45 21.97 -8.57
C SER A 273 -11.25 21.83 -7.29
N ILE A 274 -10.96 20.80 -6.50
CA ILE A 274 -11.62 20.52 -5.21
C ILE A 274 -10.54 20.32 -4.17
N LEU A 275 -10.51 21.14 -3.13
CA LEU A 275 -9.64 20.99 -1.98
C LEU A 275 -10.39 20.33 -0.83
N ILE A 276 -9.89 19.17 -0.39
CA ILE A 276 -10.49 18.39 0.68
C ILE A 276 -9.49 18.28 1.85
N ASP A 277 -10.00 18.48 3.07
CA ASP A 277 -9.26 18.39 4.33
C ASP A 277 -9.61 17.08 5.04
N GLN A 278 -8.61 16.26 5.35
CA GLN A 278 -8.75 15.08 6.20
C GLN A 278 -8.92 15.43 7.68
N GLY A 279 -8.73 16.70 8.06
CA GLY A 279 -8.78 17.18 9.44
C GLY A 279 -7.48 17.01 10.23
N PHE A 280 -6.65 16.04 9.82
CA PHE A 280 -5.35 15.73 10.42
C PHE A 280 -4.44 15.09 9.38
N ASN A 281 -3.14 15.07 9.65
CA ASN A 281 -2.19 14.38 8.80
C ASN A 281 -2.37 12.85 8.90
N THR A 282 -2.29 12.16 7.77
CA THR A 282 -2.50 10.71 7.68
C THR A 282 -1.54 10.08 6.68
N THR A 283 -1.32 8.77 6.83
CA THR A 283 -0.66 7.89 5.87
C THR A 283 -1.71 6.92 5.34
N ALA A 284 -1.97 6.93 4.04
CA ALA A 284 -3.01 6.10 3.47
C ALA A 284 -2.73 5.72 2.01
N TYR A 285 -3.44 4.72 1.51
CA TYR A 285 -3.59 4.45 0.08
C TYR A 285 -4.85 5.17 -0.40
N PRO A 286 -4.72 6.32 -1.09
CA PRO A 286 -5.88 7.00 -1.66
C PRO A 286 -6.52 6.15 -2.74
N GLN A 287 -7.85 6.12 -2.76
CA GLN A 287 -8.63 5.42 -3.78
C GLN A 287 -9.69 6.34 -4.34
N ILE A 288 -9.79 6.38 -5.66
CA ILE A 288 -10.86 7.05 -6.37
C ILE A 288 -11.55 6.09 -7.32
N LEU A 289 -12.86 5.94 -7.16
CA LEU A 289 -13.71 5.11 -8.00
C LEU A 289 -14.45 6.00 -8.98
N VAL A 290 -14.27 5.78 -10.27
CA VAL A 290 -14.91 6.61 -11.30
C VAL A 290 -15.68 5.79 -12.32
N SER A 291 -16.61 6.47 -13.00
CA SER A 291 -17.32 5.96 -14.17
C SER A 291 -17.40 7.05 -15.23
N LYS A 292 -17.45 6.66 -16.51
CA LYS A 292 -17.43 7.59 -17.64
C LYS A 292 -16.10 8.38 -17.70
N GLY A 293 -16.11 9.58 -18.26
CA GLY A 293 -14.95 10.48 -18.27
C GLY A 293 -13.88 10.10 -19.28
N LYS A 294 -14.23 9.47 -20.41
CA LYS A 294 -13.25 9.18 -21.46
C LYS A 294 -12.55 10.45 -21.91
N GLY A 295 -11.21 10.41 -21.87
CA GLY A 295 -10.37 11.55 -22.21
C GLY A 295 -10.26 12.61 -21.10
N ALA A 296 -10.77 12.34 -19.92
CA ALA A 296 -10.56 13.20 -18.75
C ALA A 296 -9.17 12.97 -18.14
N SER A 297 -8.74 13.93 -17.32
CA SER A 297 -7.58 13.80 -16.42
C SER A 297 -8.01 14.14 -15.01
N VAL A 298 -7.66 13.30 -14.06
CA VAL A 298 -7.88 13.48 -12.62
C VAL A 298 -6.54 13.44 -11.93
N GLN A 299 -6.08 14.58 -11.40
CA GLN A 299 -4.83 14.68 -10.66
C GLN A 299 -5.14 14.86 -9.17
N LEU A 300 -4.57 14.00 -8.33
CA LEU A 300 -4.66 14.08 -6.87
C LEU A 300 -3.35 14.62 -6.32
N ASN A 301 -3.37 15.80 -5.75
CA ASN A 301 -2.20 16.45 -5.14
C ASN A 301 -2.28 16.32 -3.62
N TYR A 302 -1.19 15.92 -2.98
CA TYR A 302 -1.12 15.63 -1.54
C TYR A 302 -0.21 16.62 -0.84
N THR A 303 -0.69 17.18 0.29
CA THR A 303 0.13 18.05 1.12
C THR A 303 -0.26 17.98 2.60
N GLU A 304 0.70 18.24 3.48
CA GLU A 304 0.46 18.36 4.93
C GLU A 304 -0.12 19.72 5.31
N ALA A 305 0.22 20.73 4.54
CA ALA A 305 -0.24 22.13 4.70
C ALA A 305 -0.10 22.85 3.37
N LEU A 306 -0.94 23.86 3.15
CA LEU A 306 -0.83 24.75 1.99
C LEU A 306 0.28 25.78 2.20
N LEU A 307 0.84 26.24 1.11
CA LEU A 307 1.95 27.19 1.07
C LEU A 307 1.45 28.60 0.69
N ASP A 308 1.97 29.61 1.36
CA ASP A 308 1.76 31.00 0.99
C ASP A 308 2.67 31.41 -0.21
N ASN A 309 2.60 32.67 -0.61
CA ASN A 309 3.39 33.19 -1.72
C ASN A 309 4.91 33.20 -1.46
N ASN A 310 5.32 33.06 -0.21
CA ASN A 310 6.72 32.95 0.20
C ASN A 310 7.15 31.49 0.42
N MET A 311 6.34 30.51 -0.01
CA MET A 311 6.57 29.06 0.17
C MET A 311 6.62 28.63 1.65
N GLN A 312 5.91 29.36 2.54
CA GLN A 312 5.85 29.04 3.97
C GLN A 312 4.54 28.34 4.32
N LYS A 313 4.62 27.28 5.10
CA LYS A 313 3.44 26.50 5.55
C LYS A 313 2.58 27.29 6.55
N GLY A 314 3.17 28.06 7.44
CA GLY A 314 2.45 28.81 8.48
C GLY A 314 1.52 27.94 9.32
N ASN A 315 0.35 28.48 9.66
CA ASN A 315 -0.68 27.69 10.33
C ASN A 315 -1.31 26.71 9.34
N ARG A 316 -1.30 25.43 9.72
CA ARG A 316 -1.78 24.32 8.87
C ARG A 316 -3.30 24.34 8.62
N ASN A 317 -4.05 25.14 9.36
CA ASN A 317 -5.51 25.33 9.15
C ASN A 317 -5.83 26.38 8.08
N ASP A 318 -4.85 27.21 7.72
CA ASP A 318 -5.05 28.30 6.77
C ASP A 318 -5.03 27.76 5.34
N VAL A 319 -6.10 28.01 4.60
CA VAL A 319 -6.25 27.59 3.21
C VAL A 319 -6.47 28.74 2.25
N GLU A 320 -6.98 29.90 2.76
CA GLU A 320 -7.31 31.06 1.93
C GLU A 320 -6.03 31.72 1.37
N GLY A 321 -6.03 31.98 0.07
CA GLY A 321 -4.88 32.57 -0.62
C GLY A 321 -3.63 31.69 -0.66
N ARG A 322 -3.74 30.41 -0.32
CA ARG A 322 -2.62 29.47 -0.28
C ARG A 322 -2.72 28.42 -1.38
N SER A 323 -1.58 27.92 -1.80
CA SER A 323 -1.44 26.92 -2.87
C SER A 323 -1.12 25.53 -2.34
N VAL A 324 -1.62 24.51 -3.05
CA VAL A 324 -1.23 23.12 -2.84
C VAL A 324 -0.03 22.81 -3.74
N ILE A 325 1.08 22.49 -3.13
CA ILE A 325 2.29 22.01 -3.81
C ILE A 325 2.75 20.77 -3.05
N GLY A 326 2.95 19.67 -3.76
CA GLY A 326 3.35 18.40 -3.14
C GLY A 326 3.46 17.27 -4.14
N ASN A 327 3.59 16.05 -3.62
CA ASN A 327 3.52 14.84 -4.43
C ASN A 327 2.12 14.69 -5.05
N TYR A 328 2.02 14.02 -6.20
CA TYR A 328 0.74 13.86 -6.89
C TYR A 328 0.68 12.59 -7.72
N ASP A 329 -0.53 12.12 -7.93
CA ASP A 329 -0.87 11.02 -8.84
C ASP A 329 -1.81 11.52 -9.95
N ILE A 330 -1.82 10.84 -11.08
CA ILE A 330 -2.69 11.16 -12.22
C ILE A 330 -3.44 9.90 -12.64
N PHE A 331 -4.75 10.01 -12.78
CA PHE A 331 -5.59 8.99 -13.36
C PHE A 331 -6.26 9.50 -14.64
N LEU A 332 -6.15 8.73 -15.74
CA LEU A 332 -6.75 9.03 -17.03
C LEU A 332 -7.88 8.01 -17.30
N PRO A 333 -9.15 8.36 -17.02
CA PRO A 333 -10.29 7.46 -17.21
C PRO A 333 -10.49 7.04 -18.68
N ASP A 334 -10.92 5.78 -18.88
CA ASP A 334 -11.22 5.19 -20.20
C ASP A 334 -12.68 5.32 -20.65
N GLY A 335 -13.55 5.86 -19.78
CA GLY A 335 -14.99 5.93 -20.00
C GLY A 335 -15.76 4.72 -19.46
N GLY A 336 -15.09 3.71 -18.95
CA GLY A 336 -15.71 2.52 -18.35
C GLY A 336 -16.44 2.81 -17.04
N ALA A 337 -17.17 1.82 -16.54
CA ALA A 337 -17.86 1.90 -15.25
C ALA A 337 -17.02 1.34 -14.12
N ASN A 338 -17.10 1.97 -12.93
CA ASN A 338 -16.46 1.52 -11.70
C ASN A 338 -14.95 1.25 -11.85
N ARG A 339 -14.24 2.18 -12.48
CA ARG A 339 -12.79 2.12 -12.60
C ARG A 339 -12.15 2.60 -11.32
N LEU A 340 -11.48 1.70 -10.60
CA LEU A 340 -10.79 2.00 -9.35
C LEU A 340 -9.34 2.38 -9.62
N PHE A 341 -8.97 3.61 -9.26
CA PHE A 341 -7.57 3.99 -9.11
C PHE A 341 -7.13 3.76 -7.67
N ASN A 342 -5.99 3.12 -7.50
CA ASN A 342 -5.33 2.86 -6.24
C ASN A 342 -3.83 3.07 -6.40
N THR A 343 -3.20 3.76 -5.45
CA THR A 343 -1.75 4.02 -5.50
C THR A 343 -0.95 2.76 -5.15
N LEU A 344 0.23 2.61 -5.78
CA LEU A 344 1.14 1.49 -5.49
C LEU A 344 1.77 1.62 -4.10
N TRP A 345 2.05 2.84 -3.66
CA TRP A 345 2.61 3.12 -2.34
C TRP A 345 1.75 4.12 -1.57
N LEU A 346 1.85 4.09 -0.25
CA LEU A 346 1.12 5.02 0.62
C LEU A 346 1.45 6.49 0.29
N ARG A 347 0.47 7.35 0.48
CA ARG A 347 0.62 8.80 0.44
C ARG A 347 0.42 9.37 1.83
N THR A 348 1.16 10.45 2.12
CA THR A 348 1.01 11.22 3.36
C THR A 348 0.34 12.53 3.03
N TYR A 349 -0.73 12.86 3.74
CA TYR A 349 -1.47 14.09 3.48
C TYR A 349 -2.36 14.47 4.66
N ARG A 350 -2.60 15.75 4.79
CA ARG A 350 -3.78 16.30 5.44
C ARG A 350 -4.77 16.82 4.40
N TYR A 351 -4.25 17.40 3.31
CA TYR A 351 -5.07 17.93 2.23
C TYR A 351 -4.85 17.14 0.95
N ILE A 352 -5.96 16.87 0.27
CA ILE A 352 -5.95 16.39 -1.13
C ILE A 352 -6.61 17.46 -1.97
N GLN A 353 -5.90 17.96 -2.98
CA GLN A 353 -6.51 18.76 -4.04
C GLN A 353 -6.69 17.87 -5.27
N ILE A 354 -7.91 17.82 -5.78
CA ILE A 354 -8.25 17.07 -6.98
C ILE A 354 -8.44 18.08 -8.11
N ASP A 355 -7.54 18.05 -9.08
CA ASP A 355 -7.64 18.86 -10.27
C ASP A 355 -8.20 17.99 -11.40
N ILE A 356 -9.34 18.41 -11.97
CA ILE A 356 -10.08 17.62 -12.95
C ILE A 356 -10.23 18.44 -14.23
N VAL A 357 -9.91 17.78 -15.35
CA VAL A 357 -10.22 18.29 -16.68
C VAL A 357 -11.02 17.22 -17.41
N THR A 358 -12.27 17.51 -17.77
CA THR A 358 -13.10 16.62 -18.57
C THR A 358 -13.05 17.01 -20.04
N SER A 359 -13.21 16.02 -20.92
CA SER A 359 -13.37 16.21 -22.36
C SER A 359 -14.86 16.22 -22.72
N ASN A 360 -15.23 15.67 -23.88
CA ASN A 360 -16.58 15.67 -24.41
C ASN A 360 -17.58 14.78 -23.62
N GLU A 361 -17.08 14.03 -22.65
CA GLU A 361 -17.89 13.17 -21.80
C GLU A 361 -17.83 13.66 -20.34
N PRO A 362 -18.96 13.67 -19.59
CA PRO A 362 -18.94 13.96 -18.18
C PRO A 362 -18.23 12.84 -17.41
N LEU A 363 -17.55 13.20 -16.31
CA LEU A 363 -16.96 12.25 -15.37
C LEU A 363 -17.89 12.07 -14.16
N VAL A 364 -18.04 10.85 -13.69
CA VAL A 364 -18.71 10.53 -12.43
C VAL A 364 -17.68 9.99 -11.45
N ILE A 365 -17.44 10.69 -10.36
CA ILE A 365 -16.68 10.16 -9.23
C ILE A 365 -17.68 9.45 -8.32
N ASN A 366 -17.65 8.13 -8.36
CA ASN A 366 -18.56 7.28 -7.59
C ASN A 366 -18.22 7.34 -6.10
N ASP A 367 -16.92 7.34 -5.76
CA ASP A 367 -16.42 7.44 -4.38
C ASP A 367 -14.98 7.93 -4.33
N LEU A 368 -14.59 8.49 -3.17
CA LEU A 368 -13.23 8.92 -2.84
C LEU A 368 -12.96 8.68 -1.37
N TYR A 369 -11.92 7.94 -1.06
CA TYR A 369 -11.53 7.59 0.31
C TYR A 369 -10.06 7.21 0.38
N GLY A 370 -9.55 6.93 1.57
CA GLY A 370 -8.24 6.32 1.79
C GLY A 370 -8.36 5.03 2.59
N TYR A 371 -7.41 4.12 2.41
CA TYR A 371 -7.13 3.11 3.40
C TYR A 371 -5.94 3.57 4.23
N TYR A 372 -6.20 3.97 5.49
CA TYR A 372 -5.14 4.28 6.44
C TYR A 372 -4.22 3.08 6.58
N THR A 373 -2.92 3.33 6.61
CA THR A 373 -1.93 2.28 6.82
C THR A 373 -0.82 2.74 7.77
N GLY A 374 -0.34 1.83 8.58
CA GLY A 374 0.74 2.04 9.53
C GLY A 374 1.00 0.78 10.33
N TYR A 375 1.99 0.83 11.22
CA TYR A 375 2.23 -0.28 12.14
C TYR A 375 1.03 -0.44 13.10
N PRO A 376 0.50 -1.65 13.31
CA PRO A 376 -0.74 -1.88 14.05
C PRO A 376 -0.55 -1.79 15.57
N PHE A 377 -0.11 -0.64 16.07
CA PHE A 377 -0.01 -0.41 17.51
C PHE A 377 -1.37 -0.32 18.17
N GLU A 378 -1.55 -1.08 19.24
CA GLU A 378 -2.67 -0.94 20.16
C GLU A 378 -2.30 0.01 21.31
N GLN A 379 -3.04 1.09 21.48
CA GLN A 379 -2.83 2.00 22.59
C GLN A 379 -3.29 1.36 23.88
N LYS A 380 -2.36 1.02 24.78
CA LYS A 380 -2.63 0.46 26.12
C LYS A 380 -2.52 1.50 27.21
N ALA A 381 -1.61 2.46 27.08
CA ALA A 381 -1.49 3.53 28.04
C ALA A 381 -2.64 4.53 27.95
N LYS A 382 -3.02 5.07 29.08
CA LYS A 382 -4.02 6.13 29.23
C LYS A 382 -3.37 7.33 29.91
N PHE A 383 -3.63 8.52 29.37
CA PHE A 383 -3.20 9.78 29.95
C PHE A 383 -4.42 10.67 30.19
N THR A 384 -4.54 11.21 31.36
CA THR A 384 -5.58 12.18 31.74
C THR A 384 -4.99 13.28 32.57
N SER A 385 -5.41 14.52 32.30
CA SER A 385 -5.03 15.71 33.05
C SER A 385 -6.22 16.64 33.19
N ASN A 386 -6.25 17.45 34.23
CA ASN A 386 -7.17 18.57 34.39
C ASN A 386 -6.81 19.73 33.45
N ASP A 387 -5.59 19.79 32.94
CA ASP A 387 -5.18 20.68 31.86
C ASP A 387 -5.49 20.04 30.50
N LYS A 388 -6.49 20.62 29.82
CA LYS A 388 -6.93 20.13 28.51
C LYS A 388 -5.82 20.17 27.46
N SER A 389 -4.91 21.16 27.54
CA SER A 389 -3.82 21.31 26.57
C SER A 389 -2.86 20.13 26.61
N LEU A 390 -2.62 19.52 27.76
CA LEU A 390 -1.80 18.33 27.91
C LEU A 390 -2.46 17.09 27.29
N ASN A 391 -3.79 16.98 27.36
CA ASN A 391 -4.53 15.91 26.68
C ASN A 391 -4.45 16.06 25.16
N ASP A 392 -4.55 17.30 24.66
CA ASP A 392 -4.42 17.59 23.23
C ASP A 392 -2.99 17.29 22.72
N ILE A 393 -1.97 17.66 23.49
CA ILE A 393 -0.56 17.32 23.20
C ILE A 393 -0.34 15.82 23.14
N TRP A 394 -0.88 15.07 24.13
CA TRP A 394 -0.82 13.61 24.12
C TRP A 394 -1.40 13.01 22.85
N ASN A 395 -2.60 13.44 22.45
CA ASN A 395 -3.30 12.93 21.28
C ASN A 395 -2.54 13.23 19.98
N VAL A 396 -1.98 14.44 19.85
CA VAL A 396 -1.14 14.82 18.71
C VAL A 396 0.15 14.01 18.69
N GLY A 397 0.81 13.87 19.83
CA GLY A 397 2.04 13.10 19.98
C GLY A 397 1.86 11.63 19.57
N TRP A 398 0.80 10.98 20.10
CA TRP A 398 0.51 9.58 19.75
C TRP A 398 0.16 9.41 18.27
N ARG A 399 -0.64 10.31 17.72
CA ARG A 399 -0.93 10.29 16.27
C ARG A 399 0.35 10.41 15.44
N THR A 400 1.23 11.34 15.78
CA THR A 400 2.50 11.55 15.09
C THR A 400 3.38 10.30 15.17
N ALA A 401 3.49 9.68 16.34
CA ALA A 401 4.25 8.44 16.52
C ALA A 401 3.70 7.30 15.63
N ARG A 402 2.38 7.20 15.48
CA ARG A 402 1.76 6.22 14.57
C ARG A 402 2.04 6.50 13.10
N LEU A 403 2.04 7.76 12.68
CA LEU A 403 2.36 8.15 11.29
C LEU A 403 3.84 7.90 10.95
N CYS A 404 4.71 7.91 11.94
CA CYS A 404 6.13 7.63 11.80
C CYS A 404 6.48 6.16 12.09
N ALA A 405 5.50 5.26 12.07
CA ALA A 405 5.68 3.83 12.30
C ALA A 405 5.00 3.02 11.20
N GLY A 406 5.79 2.40 10.37
CA GLY A 406 5.38 1.48 9.32
C GLY A 406 6.14 0.16 9.43
N GLU A 407 6.72 -0.29 8.34
CA GLU A 407 7.61 -1.47 8.34
C GLU A 407 8.95 -1.20 9.04
N THR A 408 9.27 0.07 9.21
CA THR A 408 10.34 0.62 10.02
C THR A 408 9.81 1.85 10.76
N TYR A 409 10.56 2.40 11.71
CA TYR A 409 10.31 3.77 12.13
C TYR A 409 10.73 4.72 11.00
N TYR A 410 10.00 5.83 10.85
CA TYR A 410 10.28 6.88 9.87
C TYR A 410 10.72 8.15 10.60
N ASP A 411 11.70 8.85 10.06
CA ASP A 411 12.02 10.21 10.47
C ASP A 411 10.84 11.16 10.25
N CYS A 412 10.26 11.08 9.06
CA CYS A 412 9.01 11.73 8.72
C CYS A 412 8.24 10.91 7.67
N PRO A 413 6.89 10.97 7.67
CA PRO A 413 6.10 10.17 6.74
C PRO A 413 5.96 10.80 5.35
N TYR A 414 6.21 12.12 5.20
CA TYR A 414 5.92 12.87 3.97
C TYR A 414 7.10 13.01 3.03
N TYR A 415 8.31 13.33 3.54
CA TYR A 415 9.46 13.69 2.71
C TYR A 415 10.43 12.54 2.47
N GLU A 416 10.70 11.73 3.49
CA GLU A 416 11.83 10.80 3.48
C GLU A 416 11.44 9.36 3.73
N GLN A 417 10.71 9.04 4.80
CA GLN A 417 10.37 7.69 5.27
C GLN A 417 11.62 6.85 5.56
N LEU A 418 12.72 7.49 5.99
CA LEU A 418 13.97 6.87 6.33
C LEU A 418 14.02 6.47 7.81
N GLN A 419 14.83 5.47 8.14
CA GLN A 419 15.06 5.05 9.52
C GLN A 419 16.39 5.57 10.03
N TYR A 420 16.36 6.60 10.89
CA TYR A 420 17.54 7.17 11.53
C TYR A 420 17.64 6.71 12.99
N PRO A 421 18.88 6.49 13.55
CA PRO A 421 19.04 6.03 14.93
C PRO A 421 18.47 6.97 15.99
N GLY A 422 18.63 8.29 15.81
CA GLY A 422 18.11 9.30 16.74
C GLY A 422 16.60 9.30 16.83
N ASP A 423 15.92 9.33 15.68
CA ASP A 423 14.46 9.30 15.56
C ASP A 423 13.90 7.98 16.07
N THR A 424 14.52 6.86 15.66
CA THR A 424 14.13 5.52 16.12
C THR A 424 14.20 5.40 17.64
N ARG A 425 15.23 5.94 18.30
CA ARG A 425 15.36 5.89 19.75
C ARG A 425 14.15 6.54 20.44
N ILE A 426 13.74 7.72 19.98
CA ILE A 426 12.63 8.46 20.57
C ILE A 426 11.31 7.71 20.31
N GLN A 427 11.06 7.31 19.08
CA GLN A 427 9.83 6.64 18.68
C GLN A 427 9.67 5.26 19.33
N ALA A 428 10.77 4.50 19.47
CA ALA A 428 10.76 3.22 20.17
C ALA A 428 10.39 3.38 21.64
N LEU A 429 10.92 4.40 22.34
CA LEU A 429 10.53 4.69 23.72
C LEU A 429 9.05 5.05 23.84
N ILE A 430 8.51 5.83 22.90
CA ILE A 430 7.10 6.18 22.86
C ILE A 430 6.24 4.92 22.64
N SER A 431 6.58 4.10 21.65
CA SER A 431 5.81 2.88 21.34
C SER A 431 5.83 1.87 22.48
N LEU A 432 6.97 1.70 23.15
CA LEU A 432 7.06 0.86 24.36
C LEU A 432 6.19 1.40 25.49
N SER A 433 6.25 2.72 25.74
CA SER A 433 5.50 3.33 26.85
C SER A 433 3.99 3.36 26.61
N VAL A 434 3.56 3.52 25.35
CA VAL A 434 2.14 3.69 25.02
C VAL A 434 1.48 2.38 24.60
N ALA A 435 2.16 1.56 23.79
CA ALA A 435 1.61 0.31 23.27
C ALA A 435 2.14 -0.94 23.99
N GLY A 436 3.35 -0.88 24.58
CA GLY A 436 4.01 -2.06 25.15
C GLY A 436 4.42 -3.09 24.10
N ASP A 437 4.56 -2.68 22.84
CA ASP A 437 4.94 -3.53 21.72
C ASP A 437 6.39 -3.23 21.33
N ASP A 438 7.27 -4.20 21.49
CA ASP A 438 8.71 -4.08 21.26
C ASP A 438 9.17 -4.65 19.90
N ARG A 439 8.27 -5.23 19.09
CA ARG A 439 8.62 -5.94 17.86
C ARG A 439 9.26 -5.02 16.83
N LEU A 440 8.68 -3.82 16.61
CA LEU A 440 9.25 -2.84 15.67
C LEU A 440 10.60 -2.31 16.16
N MET A 441 10.74 -2.12 17.49
CA MET A 441 12.03 -1.72 18.09
C MET A 441 13.09 -2.81 17.88
N ARG A 442 12.75 -4.07 18.11
CA ARG A 442 13.68 -5.20 17.88
C ARG A 442 14.11 -5.27 16.43
N LYS A 443 13.16 -5.09 15.48
CA LYS A 443 13.48 -5.02 14.06
C LYS A 443 14.47 -3.89 13.78
N ALA A 444 14.22 -2.69 14.29
CA ALA A 444 15.09 -1.54 14.09
C ALA A 444 16.51 -1.78 14.63
N ILE A 445 16.66 -2.42 15.79
CA ILE A 445 17.98 -2.80 16.33
C ILE A 445 18.69 -3.76 15.39
N LEU A 446 17.98 -4.75 14.83
CA LEU A 446 18.54 -5.70 13.87
C LEU A 446 18.92 -4.99 12.56
N ASP A 447 18.07 -4.09 12.04
CA ASP A 447 18.36 -3.33 10.83
C ASP A 447 19.66 -2.51 10.99
N PHE A 448 19.84 -1.81 12.11
CA PHE A 448 21.09 -1.08 12.40
C PHE A 448 22.28 -2.02 12.61
N TYR A 449 22.08 -3.16 13.26
CA TYR A 449 23.13 -4.16 13.41
C TYR A 449 23.58 -4.68 12.04
N ASN A 450 22.67 -4.99 11.15
CA ASN A 450 22.93 -5.56 9.82
C ASN A 450 23.54 -4.52 8.86
N SER A 451 23.28 -3.22 9.06
CA SER A 451 23.82 -2.15 8.23
C SER A 451 25.23 -1.72 8.56
N ARG A 452 25.88 -2.35 9.58
CA ARG A 452 27.24 -2.01 9.97
C ARG A 452 28.25 -2.34 8.86
N VAL A 453 29.22 -1.48 8.69
CA VAL A 453 30.41 -1.77 7.89
C VAL A 453 31.38 -2.64 8.70
N PRO A 454 32.37 -3.33 8.06
CA PRO A 454 33.31 -4.20 8.77
C PRO A 454 34.08 -3.51 9.90
N GLU A 455 34.25 -2.21 9.82
CA GLU A 455 34.99 -1.40 10.80
C GLU A 455 34.17 -1.05 12.06
N GLY A 456 32.87 -1.34 12.10
CA GLY A 456 32.00 -1.15 13.26
C GLY A 456 30.71 -0.35 13.03
#